data_cb8769d72223d18ef4f81ba299952d6a
#
_entry.id   cb8769d72223d18ef4f81ba299952d6a
#
_cell.length_a   1.000
_cell.length_b   1.000
_cell.length_c   1.000
_cell.angle_alpha   90.00
_cell.angle_beta   90.00
_cell.angle_gamma   90.00
#
_symmetry.space_group_name_H-M   'P 1'
#
loop_
_entity.id
_entity.type
_entity.pdbx_description
1 polymer ?
#
loop_
_entity_poly.entity_id
_entity_poly.type
_entity_poly.pdbx_seq_one_letter_code
_entity_poly.pdbx_strand_id
1 'polypeptide(L)'
;MADPAPSFWDPALHLEKPDISGLRAIRFLTDDDYPPLNFARADGSLAGFNIEIARAICEELHIGCTIQARRWDTLVDSLETGKGDAVIASMTPTPALREQIDFTQPYYQTPARFVTRKDFPVGEIAPAILAGKPVGVIAGSAHEAYLQTFFTAAALKPFPNFAALHDALRAGTIDAMFADGLTLAIWLGGEDSADCCAFRGGPFLESRYFGQGVGIAVRKEDAALRRAMEWALARIAARGDYGEIYRKYFPIGFY
;
A
#
# COMPACT_ATOMS: atom_id res chain seq x y z
N MET A 1 16.13 -15.82 -2.59
CA MET A 1 16.15 -14.96 -1.40
C MET A 1 14.82 -14.20 -1.39
N ALA A 2 14.12 -14.16 -0.25
CA ALA A 2 12.90 -13.34 -0.16
C ALA A 2 13.30 -11.87 -0.29
N ASP A 3 12.51 -11.10 -1.05
CA ASP A 3 12.73 -9.67 -1.16
C ASP A 3 12.68 -9.01 0.23
N PRO A 4 13.56 -8.05 0.52
CA PRO A 4 13.52 -7.35 1.78
C PRO A 4 12.19 -6.61 1.91
N ALA A 5 11.56 -6.70 3.09
CA ALA A 5 10.38 -5.87 3.35
C ALA A 5 10.79 -4.38 3.33
N PRO A 6 9.94 -3.51 2.77
CA PRO A 6 10.26 -2.09 2.71
C PRO A 6 10.34 -1.49 4.11
N SER A 7 11.24 -0.52 4.30
CA SER A 7 11.31 0.28 5.52
C SER A 7 10.78 1.68 5.23
N PHE A 8 9.73 2.09 5.92
CA PHE A 8 9.14 3.43 5.85
C PHE A 8 9.61 4.32 7.01
N TRP A 9 10.45 3.80 7.89
CA TRP A 9 10.95 4.49 9.07
C TRP A 9 12.43 4.76 8.94
N ASP A 10 12.81 6.00 9.23
CA ASP A 10 14.22 6.36 9.37
C ASP A 10 14.79 5.67 10.61
N PRO A 11 15.75 4.74 10.48
CA PRO A 11 16.36 4.06 11.63
C PRO A 11 17.14 5.01 12.54
N ALA A 12 17.50 6.21 12.05
CA ALA A 12 18.16 7.25 12.85
C ALA A 12 17.15 8.11 13.65
N LEU A 13 15.86 8.01 13.35
CA LEU A 13 14.82 8.75 14.05
C LEU A 13 14.49 8.07 15.39
N HIS A 14 15.12 8.53 16.46
CA HIS A 14 14.79 8.09 17.81
C HIS A 14 13.50 8.78 18.29
N LEU A 15 12.38 8.09 18.10
CA LEU A 15 11.11 8.56 18.67
C LEU A 15 11.13 8.33 20.19
N GLU A 16 10.91 9.39 20.96
CA GLU A 16 10.71 9.25 22.39
C GLU A 16 9.44 8.43 22.68
N LYS A 17 9.53 7.55 23.69
CA LYS A 17 8.36 6.78 24.11
C LYS A 17 7.28 7.77 24.61
N PRO A 18 6.10 7.78 23.98
CA PRO A 18 5.06 8.71 24.37
C PRO A 18 4.48 8.34 25.74
N ASP A 19 3.98 9.33 26.46
CA ASP A 19 3.14 9.07 27.64
C ASP A 19 1.79 8.51 27.20
N ILE A 20 1.55 7.24 27.51
CA ILE A 20 0.30 6.52 27.23
C ILE A 20 -0.47 6.14 28.51
N SER A 21 -0.11 6.73 29.66
CA SER A 21 -0.71 6.38 30.97
C SER A 21 -2.25 6.50 30.99
N GLY A 22 -2.81 7.38 30.17
CA GLY A 22 -4.26 7.55 29.97
C GLY A 22 -4.88 6.64 28.91
N LEU A 23 -4.08 5.90 28.12
CA LEU A 23 -4.56 5.10 27.00
C LEU A 23 -4.68 3.62 27.41
N ARG A 24 -5.92 3.13 27.55
CA ARG A 24 -6.18 1.74 27.96
C ARG A 24 -6.48 0.81 26.80
N ALA A 25 -6.99 1.35 25.70
CA ALA A 25 -7.36 0.61 24.50
C ALA A 25 -7.42 1.54 23.31
N ILE A 26 -7.27 0.98 22.09
CA ILE A 26 -7.56 1.66 20.83
C ILE A 26 -8.71 0.92 20.14
N ARG A 27 -9.72 1.68 19.73
CA ARG A 27 -10.83 1.19 18.92
C ARG A 27 -10.55 1.55 17.46
N PHE A 28 -10.01 0.58 16.70
CA PHE A 28 -9.78 0.75 15.27
C PHE A 28 -11.07 0.57 14.48
N LEU A 29 -11.24 1.38 13.46
CA LEU A 29 -12.25 1.25 12.42
C LEU A 29 -11.55 0.85 11.11
N THR A 30 -12.18 -0.01 10.35
CA THR A 30 -11.72 -0.46 9.03
C THR A 30 -12.93 -0.78 8.15
N ASP A 31 -12.73 -1.05 6.86
CA ASP A 31 -13.68 -1.77 6.02
C ASP A 31 -13.30 -3.27 5.95
N ASP A 32 -14.09 -4.10 5.27
CA ASP A 32 -13.96 -5.56 5.29
C ASP A 32 -14.01 -6.21 3.91
N ASP A 33 -13.80 -5.45 2.85
CA ASP A 33 -13.89 -5.90 1.45
C ASP A 33 -12.66 -5.60 0.59
N TYR A 34 -11.51 -5.33 1.22
CA TYR A 34 -10.25 -4.99 0.53
C TYR A 34 -9.10 -6.01 0.80
N PRO A 35 -9.22 -7.27 0.32
CA PRO A 35 -8.14 -8.24 0.49
C PRO A 35 -6.92 -7.86 -0.39
N PRO A 36 -5.69 -8.16 0.06
CA PRO A 36 -5.30 -8.82 1.31
C PRO A 36 -5.10 -7.86 2.49
N LEU A 37 -5.52 -6.61 2.37
CA LEU A 37 -5.25 -5.53 3.34
C LEU A 37 -6.19 -5.59 4.55
N ASN A 38 -7.49 -5.64 4.31
CA ASN A 38 -8.53 -5.77 5.35
C ASN A 38 -9.77 -6.44 4.74
N PHE A 39 -10.16 -7.58 5.29
CA PHE A 39 -11.29 -8.37 4.78
C PHE A 39 -11.90 -9.24 5.85
N ALA A 40 -13.19 -9.60 5.65
CA ALA A 40 -13.86 -10.59 6.47
C ALA A 40 -13.57 -12.01 5.95
N ARG A 41 -13.22 -12.92 6.87
CA ARG A 41 -13.17 -14.36 6.58
C ARG A 41 -14.58 -14.95 6.54
N ALA A 42 -14.68 -16.19 6.10
CA ALA A 42 -15.95 -16.92 6.03
C ALA A 42 -16.64 -17.07 7.41
N ASP A 43 -15.88 -17.06 8.50
CA ASP A 43 -16.38 -17.09 9.87
C ASP A 43 -16.77 -15.72 10.43
N GLY A 44 -16.67 -14.66 9.63
CA GLY A 44 -16.93 -13.27 9.99
C GLY A 44 -15.80 -12.58 10.74
N SER A 45 -14.67 -13.26 11.01
CA SER A 45 -13.52 -12.62 11.65
C SER A 45 -12.76 -11.72 10.67
N LEU A 46 -12.29 -10.56 11.16
CA LEU A 46 -11.47 -9.64 10.38
C LEU A 46 -10.04 -10.15 10.26
N ALA A 47 -9.50 -10.07 9.06
CA ALA A 47 -8.14 -10.45 8.69
C ALA A 47 -7.54 -9.45 7.70
N GLY A 48 -6.23 -9.57 7.47
CA GLY A 48 -5.52 -8.76 6.49
C GLY A 48 -4.31 -8.06 7.09
N PHE A 49 -3.50 -7.50 6.22
CA PHE A 49 -2.28 -6.78 6.59
C PHE A 49 -2.58 -5.66 7.60
N ASN A 50 -3.57 -4.81 7.32
CA ASN A 50 -3.98 -3.71 8.19
C ASN A 50 -4.44 -4.21 9.58
N ILE A 51 -5.13 -5.33 9.61
CA ILE A 51 -5.65 -5.92 10.85
C ILE A 51 -4.50 -6.39 11.75
N GLU A 52 -3.47 -7.02 11.15
CA GLU A 52 -2.32 -7.49 11.91
C GLU A 52 -1.43 -6.32 12.36
N ILE A 53 -1.27 -5.28 11.55
CA ILE A 53 -0.58 -4.04 11.96
C ILE A 53 -1.30 -3.39 13.14
N ALA A 54 -2.63 -3.29 13.12
CA ALA A 54 -3.40 -2.73 14.24
C ALA A 54 -3.18 -3.53 15.53
N ARG A 55 -3.20 -4.87 15.44
CA ARG A 55 -2.94 -5.75 16.59
C ARG A 55 -1.53 -5.61 17.12
N ALA A 56 -0.54 -5.57 16.23
CA ALA A 56 0.87 -5.39 16.59
C ALA A 56 1.13 -4.04 17.29
N ILE A 57 0.45 -2.96 16.86
CA ILE A 57 0.49 -1.65 17.53
C ILE A 57 -0.02 -1.78 18.98
N CYS A 58 -1.19 -2.38 19.19
CA CYS A 58 -1.73 -2.54 20.54
C CYS A 58 -0.85 -3.43 21.43
N GLU A 59 -0.28 -4.48 20.88
CA GLU A 59 0.65 -5.39 21.58
C GLU A 59 1.92 -4.64 22.00
N GLU A 60 2.54 -3.86 21.11
CA GLU A 60 3.72 -3.05 21.44
C GLU A 60 3.42 -2.00 22.51
N LEU A 61 2.23 -1.41 22.49
CA LEU A 61 1.78 -0.43 23.49
C LEU A 61 1.31 -1.09 24.81
N HIS A 62 1.14 -2.41 24.84
CA HIS A 62 0.57 -3.18 25.96
C HIS A 62 -0.82 -2.69 26.39
N ILE A 63 -1.71 -2.43 25.45
CA ILE A 63 -3.07 -1.94 25.67
C ILE A 63 -4.11 -2.80 24.95
N GLY A 64 -5.39 -2.63 25.32
CA GLY A 64 -6.51 -3.31 24.65
C GLY A 64 -6.65 -2.89 23.19
N CYS A 65 -7.18 -3.82 22.38
CA CYS A 65 -7.41 -3.59 20.95
C CYS A 65 -8.79 -4.09 20.55
N THR A 66 -9.58 -3.23 19.92
CA THR A 66 -10.78 -3.65 19.20
C THR A 66 -10.71 -3.17 17.76
N ILE A 67 -11.17 -3.99 16.83
CA ILE A 67 -11.20 -3.63 15.40
C ILE A 67 -12.62 -3.89 14.91
N GLN A 68 -13.25 -2.85 14.35
CA GLN A 68 -14.64 -2.91 13.90
C GLN A 68 -14.75 -2.54 12.43
N ALA A 69 -15.41 -3.39 11.65
CA ALA A 69 -15.74 -3.07 10.28
C ALA A 69 -16.86 -2.02 10.20
N ARG A 70 -16.72 -1.12 9.24
CA ARG A 70 -17.67 -0.10 8.83
C ARG A 70 -17.62 0.02 7.30
N ARG A 71 -18.69 0.53 6.71
CA ARG A 71 -18.64 0.89 5.30
C ARG A 71 -17.62 1.99 5.09
N TRP A 72 -16.87 1.91 3.99
CA TRP A 72 -15.83 2.86 3.63
C TRP A 72 -16.29 4.33 3.71
N ASP A 73 -17.46 4.61 3.14
CA ASP A 73 -18.05 5.96 3.08
C ASP A 73 -18.45 6.55 4.44
N THR A 74 -18.46 5.73 5.51
CA THR A 74 -18.82 6.14 6.88
C THR A 74 -17.62 6.19 7.84
N LEU A 75 -16.41 5.85 7.39
CA LEU A 75 -15.24 5.72 8.28
C LEU A 75 -14.86 7.06 8.91
N VAL A 76 -14.77 8.13 8.11
CA VAL A 76 -14.39 9.46 8.59
C VAL A 76 -15.44 10.00 9.56
N ASP A 77 -16.72 9.99 9.20
CA ASP A 77 -17.82 10.40 10.10
C ASP A 77 -17.82 9.58 11.41
N SER A 78 -17.58 8.27 11.32
CA SER A 78 -17.50 7.42 12.50
C SER A 78 -16.32 7.77 13.41
N LEU A 79 -15.18 8.17 12.83
CA LEU A 79 -14.03 8.65 13.60
C LEU A 79 -14.33 9.98 14.29
N GLU A 80 -14.86 10.96 13.56
CA GLU A 80 -15.20 12.29 14.08
C GLU A 80 -16.27 12.23 15.17
N THR A 81 -17.25 11.33 15.02
CA THR A 81 -18.33 11.14 16.04
C THR A 81 -17.95 10.21 17.18
N GLY A 82 -16.67 9.82 17.31
CA GLY A 82 -16.14 9.05 18.44
C GLY A 82 -16.58 7.58 18.50
N LYS A 83 -17.07 7.02 17.38
CA LYS A 83 -17.40 5.58 17.28
C LYS A 83 -16.16 4.69 17.23
N GLY A 84 -14.98 5.27 16.96
CA GLY A 84 -13.65 4.68 17.04
C GLY A 84 -12.62 5.76 17.40
N ASP A 85 -11.36 5.34 17.55
CA ASP A 85 -10.27 6.21 17.94
C ASP A 85 -9.26 6.38 16.77
N ALA A 86 -9.21 5.42 15.87
CA ALA A 86 -8.34 5.45 14.69
C ALA A 86 -8.98 4.68 13.51
N VAL A 87 -8.63 5.07 12.28
CA VAL A 87 -9.02 4.34 11.05
C VAL A 87 -7.78 3.73 10.43
N ILE A 88 -7.79 2.41 10.22
CA ILE A 88 -6.75 1.65 9.52
C ILE A 88 -7.40 0.86 8.37
N ALA A 89 -7.52 1.49 7.21
CA ALA A 89 -8.28 1.00 6.07
C ALA A 89 -7.62 1.36 4.73
N SER A 90 -6.29 1.48 4.69
CA SER A 90 -5.55 1.90 3.48
C SER A 90 -5.94 3.30 2.96
N MET A 91 -6.33 4.17 3.87
CA MET A 91 -6.75 5.54 3.52
C MET A 91 -5.53 6.40 3.16
N THR A 92 -5.51 6.91 1.93
CA THR A 92 -4.47 7.83 1.47
C THR A 92 -4.79 9.25 1.95
N PRO A 93 -3.86 9.91 2.65
CA PRO A 93 -4.03 11.31 3.06
C PRO A 93 -4.16 12.23 1.84
N THR A 94 -5.30 12.90 1.70
CA THR A 94 -5.51 13.95 0.72
C THR A 94 -5.58 15.31 1.40
N PRO A 95 -5.34 16.45 0.70
CA PRO A 95 -5.53 17.78 1.29
C PRO A 95 -6.90 17.95 1.93
N ALA A 96 -7.97 17.51 1.27
CA ALA A 96 -9.34 17.61 1.80
C ALA A 96 -9.54 16.80 3.08
N LEU A 97 -9.00 15.57 3.15
CA LEU A 97 -9.07 14.76 4.38
C LEU A 97 -8.25 15.38 5.52
N ARG A 98 -7.08 15.97 5.20
CA ARG A 98 -6.24 16.65 6.19
C ARG A 98 -6.88 17.94 6.76
N GLU A 99 -7.91 18.48 6.14
CA GLU A 99 -8.72 19.55 6.73
C GLU A 99 -9.60 19.06 7.88
N GLN A 100 -10.02 17.79 7.87
CA GLN A 100 -10.95 17.18 8.84
C GLN A 100 -10.21 16.34 9.89
N ILE A 101 -9.34 15.46 9.47
CA ILE A 101 -8.63 14.48 10.29
C ILE A 101 -7.12 14.57 10.12
N ASP A 102 -6.36 13.94 11.02
CA ASP A 102 -4.91 13.84 10.94
C ASP A 102 -4.48 12.38 10.63
N PHE A 103 -3.22 12.18 10.27
CA PHE A 103 -2.67 10.89 9.89
C PHE A 103 -1.32 10.66 10.54
N THR A 104 -1.02 9.40 10.87
CA THR A 104 0.35 8.99 11.20
C THR A 104 1.28 9.18 10.00
N GLN A 105 2.60 9.07 10.23
CA GLN A 105 3.53 8.78 9.14
C GLN A 105 3.04 7.54 8.37
N PRO A 106 3.35 7.44 7.07
CA PRO A 106 2.95 6.29 6.27
C PRO A 106 3.49 4.99 6.87
N TYR A 107 2.64 3.97 6.96
CA TYR A 107 3.07 2.63 7.36
C TYR A 107 3.25 1.69 6.17
N TYR A 108 2.74 2.05 5.00
CA TYR A 108 3.15 1.50 3.71
C TYR A 108 2.88 2.51 2.58
N GLN A 109 3.51 2.25 1.44
CA GLN A 109 3.28 2.96 0.18
C GLN A 109 3.29 1.93 -0.94
N THR A 110 2.45 2.08 -1.93
CA THR A 110 2.51 1.25 -3.13
C THR A 110 3.29 1.99 -4.21
N PRO A 111 4.47 1.49 -4.63
CA PRO A 111 5.19 2.06 -5.74
C PRO A 111 4.50 1.71 -7.06
N ALA A 112 4.72 2.49 -8.09
CA ALA A 112 4.46 2.02 -9.43
C ALA A 112 5.60 1.10 -9.89
N ARG A 113 5.27 0.04 -10.64
CA ARG A 113 6.22 -0.94 -11.15
C ARG A 113 5.93 -1.28 -12.60
N PHE A 114 7.00 -1.65 -13.32
CA PHE A 114 6.84 -2.34 -14.59
C PHE A 114 6.76 -3.86 -14.39
N VAL A 115 5.96 -4.49 -15.23
CA VAL A 115 5.95 -5.95 -15.42
C VAL A 115 6.14 -6.24 -16.90
N THR A 116 6.99 -7.22 -17.20
CA THR A 116 7.22 -7.75 -18.55
C THR A 116 7.03 -9.25 -18.56
N ARG A 117 6.88 -9.84 -19.74
CA ARG A 117 7.04 -11.29 -19.84
C ARG A 117 8.45 -11.71 -19.42
N LYS A 118 8.60 -12.95 -18.93
CA LYS A 118 9.89 -13.49 -18.47
C LYS A 118 10.93 -13.61 -19.58
N ASP A 119 10.48 -13.76 -20.82
CA ASP A 119 11.31 -13.83 -22.05
C ASP A 119 11.74 -12.45 -22.57
N PHE A 120 11.27 -11.35 -21.98
CA PHE A 120 11.71 -10.00 -22.33
C PHE A 120 13.22 -9.88 -22.08
N PRO A 121 14.00 -9.32 -23.02
CA PRO A 121 15.44 -9.18 -22.86
C PRO A 121 15.78 -8.48 -21.54
N VAL A 122 16.60 -9.14 -20.74
CA VAL A 122 16.93 -8.71 -19.38
C VAL A 122 17.77 -7.44 -19.43
N GLY A 123 17.35 -6.43 -18.68
CA GLY A 123 18.04 -5.16 -18.50
C GLY A 123 17.28 -4.31 -17.49
N GLU A 124 17.93 -3.28 -16.99
CA GLU A 124 17.25 -2.28 -16.18
C GLU A 124 16.22 -1.55 -17.05
N ILE A 125 14.99 -1.41 -16.54
CA ILE A 125 13.97 -0.61 -17.24
C ILE A 125 14.33 0.87 -17.11
N ALA A 126 14.67 1.45 -18.27
CA ALA A 126 14.97 2.87 -18.39
C ALA A 126 14.26 3.43 -19.63
N PRO A 127 14.06 4.75 -19.74
CA PRO A 127 13.38 5.36 -20.88
C PRO A 127 13.97 4.96 -22.25
N ALA A 128 15.30 4.81 -22.33
CA ALA A 128 15.98 4.40 -23.55
C ALA A 128 15.67 2.95 -23.96
N ILE A 129 15.47 2.05 -22.98
CA ILE A 129 15.16 0.63 -23.23
C ILE A 129 13.72 0.46 -23.74
N LEU A 130 12.80 1.31 -23.30
CA LEU A 130 11.41 1.29 -23.73
C LEU A 130 11.12 2.22 -24.92
N ALA A 131 12.12 2.89 -25.48
CA ALA A 131 11.95 3.74 -26.66
C ALA A 131 11.36 2.95 -27.84
N GLY A 132 10.24 3.41 -28.37
CA GLY A 132 9.49 2.76 -29.47
C GLY A 132 8.77 1.46 -29.10
N LYS A 133 8.94 0.95 -27.86
CA LYS A 133 8.26 -0.27 -27.41
C LYS A 133 6.83 0.00 -26.96
N PRO A 134 5.89 -0.92 -27.26
CA PRO A 134 4.51 -0.80 -26.78
C PRO A 134 4.46 -1.05 -25.27
N VAL A 135 4.09 -0.01 -24.51
CA VAL A 135 3.93 -0.05 -23.05
C VAL A 135 2.46 0.17 -22.70
N GLY A 136 1.86 -0.83 -22.05
CA GLY A 136 0.47 -0.78 -21.60
C GLY A 136 0.31 -0.05 -20.28
N VAL A 137 -0.78 0.70 -20.15
CA VAL A 137 -1.13 1.45 -18.94
C VAL A 137 -2.66 1.62 -18.87
N ILE A 138 -3.20 1.84 -17.69
CA ILE A 138 -4.64 2.15 -17.54
C ILE A 138 -4.89 3.59 -17.98
N ALA A 139 -5.86 3.77 -18.88
CA ALA A 139 -6.24 5.07 -19.43
C ALA A 139 -6.68 6.05 -18.33
N GLY A 140 -6.23 7.32 -18.42
CA GLY A 140 -6.58 8.38 -17.49
C GLY A 140 -5.97 8.24 -16.08
N SER A 141 -5.07 7.28 -15.87
CA SER A 141 -4.44 7.04 -14.57
C SER A 141 -3.24 7.96 -14.31
N ALA A 142 -2.86 8.09 -13.04
CA ALA A 142 -1.61 8.74 -12.66
C ALA A 142 -0.38 8.03 -13.27
N HIS A 143 -0.46 6.73 -13.48
CA HIS A 143 0.57 5.94 -14.13
C HIS A 143 0.76 6.33 -15.60
N GLU A 144 -0.33 6.59 -16.32
CA GLU A 144 -0.25 7.11 -17.69
C GLU A 144 0.41 8.50 -17.72
N ALA A 145 -0.01 9.41 -16.84
CA ALA A 145 0.58 10.74 -16.75
C ALA A 145 2.08 10.70 -16.41
N TYR A 146 2.49 9.75 -15.56
CA TYR A 146 3.90 9.50 -15.24
C TYR A 146 4.68 9.06 -16.49
N LEU A 147 4.19 8.06 -17.22
CA LEU A 147 4.86 7.58 -18.43
C LEU A 147 4.95 8.66 -19.50
N GLN A 148 3.90 9.45 -19.69
CA GLN A 148 3.91 10.61 -20.61
C GLN A 148 4.99 11.64 -20.25
N THR A 149 5.33 11.75 -18.97
CA THR A 149 6.33 12.71 -18.50
C THR A 149 7.77 12.17 -18.60
N PHE A 150 7.99 10.92 -18.19
CA PHE A 150 9.33 10.37 -17.99
C PHE A 150 9.74 9.32 -19.03
N PHE A 151 8.78 8.72 -19.75
CA PHE A 151 9.01 7.69 -20.76
C PHE A 151 8.47 8.15 -22.13
N THR A 152 8.77 9.38 -22.51
CA THR A 152 8.21 10.08 -23.67
C THR A 152 8.44 9.39 -25.01
N ALA A 153 9.49 8.56 -25.12
CA ALA A 153 9.80 7.81 -26.33
C ALA A 153 9.12 6.43 -26.41
N ALA A 154 8.43 5.98 -25.34
CA ALA A 154 7.67 4.74 -25.35
C ALA A 154 6.38 4.86 -26.16
N ALA A 155 6.00 3.79 -26.86
CA ALA A 155 4.72 3.73 -27.56
C ALA A 155 3.59 3.35 -26.60
N LEU A 156 3.03 4.36 -25.89
CA LEU A 156 2.01 4.10 -24.87
C LEU A 156 0.74 3.54 -25.46
N LYS A 157 0.20 2.51 -24.81
CA LYS A 157 -1.05 1.83 -25.14
C LYS A 157 -1.99 1.90 -23.95
N PRO A 158 -2.93 2.86 -23.91
CA PRO A 158 -3.91 2.95 -22.84
C PRO A 158 -4.97 1.85 -22.96
N PHE A 159 -5.31 1.23 -21.81
CA PHE A 159 -6.31 0.18 -21.67
C PHE A 159 -7.44 0.64 -20.75
N PRO A 160 -8.68 0.16 -20.97
CA PRO A 160 -9.82 0.59 -20.14
C PRO A 160 -9.85 -0.05 -18.75
N ASN A 161 -9.20 -1.20 -18.56
CA ASN A 161 -9.18 -1.94 -17.30
C ASN A 161 -7.99 -2.91 -17.22
N PHE A 162 -7.75 -3.46 -16.02
CA PHE A 162 -6.65 -4.39 -15.77
C PHE A 162 -6.77 -5.71 -16.53
N ALA A 163 -7.98 -6.26 -16.72
CA ALA A 163 -8.16 -7.51 -17.46
C ALA A 163 -7.62 -7.39 -18.90
N ALA A 164 -8.02 -6.35 -19.61
CA ALA A 164 -7.53 -6.09 -20.97
C ALA A 164 -6.01 -5.83 -21.01
N LEU A 165 -5.47 -5.13 -19.99
CA LEU A 165 -4.03 -4.85 -19.86
C LEU A 165 -3.23 -6.15 -19.64
N HIS A 166 -3.69 -7.01 -18.74
CA HIS A 166 -3.07 -8.31 -18.44
C HIS A 166 -3.10 -9.25 -19.66
N ASP A 167 -4.25 -9.32 -20.35
CA ASP A 167 -4.39 -10.13 -21.57
C ASP A 167 -3.42 -9.66 -22.66
N ALA A 168 -3.28 -8.35 -22.84
CA ALA A 168 -2.36 -7.79 -23.83
C ALA A 168 -0.90 -8.14 -23.55
N LEU A 169 -0.47 -8.12 -22.27
CA LEU A 169 0.89 -8.52 -21.90
C LEU A 169 1.11 -10.02 -22.11
N ARG A 170 0.18 -10.87 -21.68
CA ARG A 170 0.25 -12.32 -21.88
C ARG A 170 0.32 -12.70 -23.36
N ALA A 171 -0.51 -12.03 -24.18
CA ALA A 171 -0.54 -12.25 -25.63
C ALA A 171 0.68 -11.68 -26.37
N GLY A 172 1.55 -10.89 -25.69
CA GLY A 172 2.70 -10.26 -26.31
C GLY A 172 2.37 -9.10 -27.24
N THR A 173 1.18 -8.52 -27.17
CA THR A 173 0.81 -7.33 -27.96
C THR A 173 1.37 -6.04 -27.37
N ILE A 174 1.81 -6.10 -26.11
CA ILE A 174 2.64 -5.09 -25.44
C ILE A 174 3.89 -5.74 -24.84
N ASP A 175 4.99 -4.99 -24.75
CA ASP A 175 6.27 -5.47 -24.23
C ASP A 175 6.34 -5.35 -22.71
N ALA A 176 5.72 -4.31 -22.16
CA ALA A 176 5.66 -4.03 -20.74
C ALA A 176 4.29 -3.45 -20.36
N MET A 177 3.89 -3.61 -19.11
CA MET A 177 2.82 -2.83 -18.49
C MET A 177 3.34 -2.08 -17.27
N PHE A 178 2.71 -0.95 -16.96
CA PHE A 178 3.07 -0.10 -15.83
C PHE A 178 1.83 0.24 -15.01
N ALA A 179 1.88 -0.11 -13.72
CA ALA A 179 0.75 0.10 -12.82
C ALA A 179 1.18 0.08 -11.34
N ASP A 180 0.20 0.16 -10.44
CA ASP A 180 0.39 0.01 -9.01
C ASP A 180 1.03 -1.34 -8.65
N GLY A 181 2.12 -1.30 -7.88
CA GLY A 181 2.92 -2.48 -7.57
C GLY A 181 2.18 -3.54 -6.77
N LEU A 182 1.29 -3.13 -5.83
CA LEU A 182 0.49 -4.07 -5.06
C LEU A 182 -0.51 -4.81 -5.96
N THR A 183 -1.22 -4.08 -6.82
CA THR A 183 -2.16 -4.68 -7.80
C THR A 183 -1.45 -5.67 -8.71
N LEU A 184 -0.25 -5.30 -9.19
CA LEU A 184 0.57 -6.17 -10.03
C LEU A 184 1.10 -7.39 -9.27
N ALA A 185 1.52 -7.25 -7.99
CA ALA A 185 1.98 -8.36 -7.17
C ALA A 185 0.89 -9.40 -6.93
N ILE A 186 -0.34 -8.94 -6.65
CA ILE A 186 -1.50 -9.82 -6.48
C ILE A 186 -1.76 -10.62 -7.78
N TRP A 187 -1.75 -9.95 -8.93
CA TRP A 187 -1.93 -10.60 -10.22
C TRP A 187 -0.80 -11.60 -10.52
N LEU A 188 0.47 -11.20 -10.31
CA LEU A 188 1.63 -12.08 -10.54
C LEU A 188 1.59 -13.34 -9.66
N GLY A 189 1.07 -13.24 -8.44
CA GLY A 189 0.90 -14.37 -7.53
C GLY A 189 -0.35 -15.21 -7.78
N GLY A 190 -1.27 -14.74 -8.63
CA GLY A 190 -2.52 -15.43 -8.97
C GLY A 190 -2.38 -16.36 -10.16
N GLU A 191 -3.35 -17.28 -10.29
CA GLU A 191 -3.42 -18.21 -11.42
C GLU A 191 -3.57 -17.51 -12.78
N ASP A 192 -4.23 -16.35 -12.79
CA ASP A 192 -4.48 -15.55 -14.00
C ASP A 192 -3.20 -15.06 -14.68
N SER A 193 -2.10 -14.93 -13.97
CA SER A 193 -0.79 -14.58 -14.56
C SER A 193 -0.20 -15.72 -15.39
N ALA A 194 -0.62 -16.97 -15.13
CA ALA A 194 -0.08 -18.19 -15.74
C ALA A 194 1.47 -18.25 -15.66
N ASP A 195 2.04 -17.66 -14.61
CA ASP A 195 3.50 -17.54 -14.40
C ASP A 195 4.27 -16.95 -15.59
N CYS A 196 3.61 -16.16 -16.44
CA CYS A 196 4.17 -15.58 -17.68
C CYS A 196 5.26 -14.55 -17.41
N CYS A 197 5.14 -13.86 -16.30
CA CYS A 197 5.60 -12.50 -16.20
C CYS A 197 6.32 -12.24 -14.87
N ALA A 198 7.07 -11.13 -14.80
CA ALA A 198 7.79 -10.73 -13.59
C ALA A 198 7.96 -9.20 -13.52
N PHE A 199 8.16 -8.69 -12.32
CA PHE A 199 8.58 -7.31 -12.12
C PHE A 199 9.92 -7.00 -12.81
N ARG A 200 10.01 -5.79 -13.35
CA ARG A 200 11.23 -5.22 -13.91
C ARG A 200 11.35 -3.74 -13.53
N GLY A 201 12.54 -3.36 -13.07
CA GLY A 201 12.82 -1.98 -12.67
C GLY A 201 11.94 -1.45 -11.54
N GLY A 202 12.23 -0.24 -11.11
CA GLY A 202 11.59 0.41 -9.97
C GLY A 202 12.16 -0.04 -8.62
N PRO A 203 11.53 0.33 -7.50
CA PRO A 203 10.21 0.99 -7.39
C PRO A 203 10.23 2.47 -7.84
N PHE A 204 9.09 2.94 -8.38
CA PHE A 204 8.88 4.35 -8.73
C PHE A 204 7.94 4.95 -7.68
N LEU A 205 8.42 5.99 -6.97
CA LEU A 205 7.79 6.50 -5.74
C LEU A 205 7.45 7.99 -5.82
N GLU A 206 7.46 8.59 -7.01
CA GLU A 206 7.22 10.03 -7.18
C GLU A 206 5.87 10.44 -6.58
N SER A 207 5.93 11.09 -5.43
CA SER A 207 4.75 11.42 -4.62
C SER A 207 3.73 12.30 -5.35
N ARG A 208 4.17 13.09 -6.33
CA ARG A 208 3.29 13.89 -7.19
C ARG A 208 2.30 13.03 -7.97
N TYR A 209 2.65 11.79 -8.31
CA TYR A 209 1.84 10.86 -9.08
C TYR A 209 1.21 9.77 -8.21
N PHE A 210 1.98 9.20 -7.27
CA PHE A 210 1.61 7.99 -6.53
C PHE A 210 1.31 8.25 -5.06
N GLY A 211 1.25 9.54 -4.65
CA GLY A 211 0.96 9.92 -3.28
C GLY A 211 2.14 9.71 -2.33
N GLN A 212 1.91 10.04 -1.07
CA GLN A 212 2.92 9.97 0.00
C GLN A 212 2.81 8.68 0.83
N GLY A 213 2.02 7.71 0.39
CA GLY A 213 1.74 6.51 1.14
C GLY A 213 0.47 6.59 1.98
N VAL A 214 0.23 5.55 2.76
CA VAL A 214 -0.99 5.31 3.53
C VAL A 214 -0.69 5.44 5.01
N GLY A 215 -1.46 6.27 5.70
CA GLY A 215 -1.38 6.50 7.14
C GLY A 215 -2.59 5.95 7.90
N ILE A 216 -2.44 5.84 9.23
CA ILE A 216 -3.55 5.57 10.12
C ILE A 216 -4.19 6.92 10.46
N ALA A 217 -5.49 7.06 10.22
CA ALA A 217 -6.19 8.30 10.49
C ALA A 217 -6.64 8.41 11.95
N VAL A 218 -6.58 9.60 12.51
CA VAL A 218 -7.05 9.97 13.86
C VAL A 218 -7.75 11.31 13.82
N ARG A 219 -8.50 11.66 14.87
CA ARG A 219 -8.98 13.03 15.03
C ARG A 219 -7.82 14.00 15.24
N LYS A 220 -7.98 15.25 14.85
CA LYS A 220 -6.93 16.28 14.96
C LYS A 220 -6.46 16.53 16.40
N GLU A 221 -7.38 16.45 17.35
CA GLU A 221 -7.11 16.61 18.77
C GLU A 221 -6.36 15.42 19.38
N ASP A 222 -6.36 14.26 18.75
CA ASP A 222 -5.75 13.02 19.26
C ASP A 222 -4.26 12.89 18.91
N ALA A 223 -3.52 13.99 18.92
CA ALA A 223 -2.10 14.02 18.60
C ALA A 223 -1.24 13.09 19.50
N ALA A 224 -1.65 12.86 20.74
CA ALA A 224 -0.97 11.91 21.64
C ALA A 224 -1.14 10.46 21.15
N LEU A 225 -2.34 10.07 20.74
CA LEU A 225 -2.64 8.76 20.15
C LEU A 225 -1.84 8.57 18.85
N ARG A 226 -1.82 9.58 17.97
CA ARG A 226 -1.05 9.54 16.73
C ARG A 226 0.44 9.24 17.00
N ARG A 227 1.06 10.01 17.91
CA ARG A 227 2.47 9.78 18.29
C ARG A 227 2.70 8.40 18.91
N ALA A 228 1.75 7.90 19.70
CA ALA A 228 1.85 6.57 20.27
C ALA A 228 1.87 5.49 19.19
N MET A 229 0.99 5.58 18.19
CA MET A 229 0.98 4.65 17.06
C MET A 229 2.23 4.77 16.20
N GLU A 230 2.73 5.99 15.91
CA GLU A 230 3.98 6.21 15.18
C GLU A 230 5.18 5.57 15.89
N TRP A 231 5.27 5.74 17.21
CA TRP A 231 6.29 5.09 18.02
C TRP A 231 6.18 3.56 17.97
N ALA A 232 4.97 3.01 18.11
CA ALA A 232 4.75 1.57 18.04
C ALA A 232 5.11 1.01 16.65
N LEU A 233 4.71 1.68 15.57
CA LEU A 233 5.06 1.30 14.20
C LEU A 233 6.58 1.24 13.98
N ALA A 234 7.31 2.24 14.46
CA ALA A 234 8.77 2.25 14.37
C ALA A 234 9.41 1.09 15.17
N ARG A 235 8.84 0.74 16.33
CA ARG A 235 9.32 -0.36 17.18
C ARG A 235 9.08 -1.73 16.54
N ILE A 236 7.88 -2.00 16.03
CA ILE A 236 7.56 -3.26 15.34
C ILE A 236 8.38 -3.42 14.05
N ALA A 237 8.68 -2.31 13.36
CA ALA A 237 9.57 -2.33 12.21
C ALA A 237 11.02 -2.67 12.62
N ALA A 238 11.54 -2.03 13.66
CA ALA A 238 12.91 -2.25 14.15
C ALA A 238 13.15 -3.68 14.65
N ARG A 239 12.12 -4.35 15.21
CA ARG A 239 12.20 -5.76 15.63
C ARG A 239 12.05 -6.77 14.49
N GLY A 240 11.59 -6.33 13.32
CA GLY A 240 11.36 -7.19 12.16
C GLY A 240 9.92 -7.73 12.05
N ASP A 241 9.06 -7.51 13.04
CA ASP A 241 7.67 -7.99 13.08
C ASP A 241 6.88 -7.44 11.88
N TYR A 242 7.11 -6.16 11.51
CA TYR A 242 6.53 -5.58 10.31
C TYR A 242 6.89 -6.39 9.05
N GLY A 243 8.15 -6.77 8.91
CA GLY A 243 8.63 -7.55 7.79
C GLY A 243 8.00 -8.96 7.75
N GLU A 244 7.73 -9.57 8.89
CA GLU A 244 7.03 -10.87 8.96
C GLU A 244 5.58 -10.74 8.52
N ILE A 245 4.86 -9.73 9.03
CA ILE A 245 3.48 -9.43 8.62
C ILE A 245 3.45 -9.11 7.12
N TYR A 246 4.37 -8.28 6.62
CA TYR A 246 4.44 -7.93 5.21
C TYR A 246 4.59 -9.17 4.31
N ARG A 247 5.58 -10.04 4.58
CA ARG A 247 5.83 -11.27 3.78
C ARG A 247 4.67 -12.27 3.83
N LYS A 248 3.90 -12.27 4.92
CA LYS A 248 2.72 -13.13 5.05
C LYS A 248 1.61 -12.77 4.05
N TYR A 249 1.42 -11.48 3.80
CA TYR A 249 0.35 -10.99 2.92
C TYR A 249 0.82 -10.70 1.50
N PHE A 250 2.12 -10.46 1.32
CA PHE A 250 2.72 -10.13 0.03
C PHE A 250 3.89 -11.07 -0.27
N PRO A 251 3.59 -12.33 -0.68
CA PRO A 251 4.62 -13.33 -0.99
C PRO A 251 5.46 -12.92 -2.22
N ILE A 252 4.91 -12.12 -3.12
CA ILE A 252 5.66 -11.41 -4.16
C ILE A 252 5.81 -9.97 -3.68
N GLY A 253 7.05 -9.58 -3.36
CA GLY A 253 7.36 -8.21 -2.98
C GLY A 253 7.09 -7.24 -4.13
N PHE A 254 6.48 -6.10 -3.82
CA PHE A 254 6.18 -5.07 -4.82
C PHE A 254 7.10 -3.84 -4.73
N TYR A 255 8.14 -3.91 -3.90
CA TYR A 255 9.23 -2.94 -3.79
C TYR A 255 10.47 -3.33 -4.58
#